data_c504bc4a8cadd7ff4ab402092fe24f66
#
_entry.id   c504bc4a8cadd7ff4ab402092fe24f66
#
_cell.length_a   1.000
_cell.length_b   1.000
_cell.length_c   1.000
_cell.angle_alpha   90.00
_cell.angle_beta   90.00
_cell.angle_gamma   90.00
#
_symmetry.space_group_name_H-M   'P 1'
#
loop_
_entity.id
_entity.type
_entity.pdbx_description
1 polymer ?
#
loop_
_entity_poly.entity_id
_entity_poly.type
_entity_poly.pdbx_seq_one_letter_code
_entity_poly.pdbx_strand_id
1 'polypeptide(L)'
;MAISRAQLLKELLPGLNALFGLEYAKYGEEHKEIYETESSERSFEEETKLSGFSAAPVKNEGSAIAYDNGQEAWTARYNHETIAMGFSLTEEAIEDNLYDSLSARYTKALARSMAYTKQVKAAAVLNNGFSASYTGGDGQPLFSASHPLVSGGTNSNRSEEHTSEL
;
A
#
# COMPACT_ATOMS: atom_id res chain seq x y z
N MET A 1 -36.60 -21.62 28.23
CA MET A 1 -35.11 -21.81 28.14
C MET A 1 -34.50 -20.42 28.28
N ALA A 2 -33.74 -20.19 29.36
CA ALA A 2 -33.10 -18.87 29.54
C ALA A 2 -31.83 -18.85 28.69
N ILE A 3 -31.75 -17.93 27.72
CA ILE A 3 -30.56 -17.71 26.93
C ILE A 3 -29.53 -17.06 27.84
N SER A 4 -28.35 -17.66 28.00
CA SER A 4 -27.29 -17.08 28.82
C SER A 4 -26.59 -15.92 28.07
N ARG A 5 -26.15 -14.87 28.79
CA ARG A 5 -25.38 -13.75 28.23
C ARG A 5 -24.18 -14.22 27.42
N ALA A 6 -23.46 -15.25 27.87
CA ALA A 6 -22.33 -15.82 27.18
C ALA A 6 -22.69 -16.42 25.79
N GLN A 7 -23.89 -16.92 25.64
CA GLN A 7 -24.39 -17.50 24.39
C GLN A 7 -24.75 -16.39 23.40
N LEU A 8 -25.36 -15.31 23.90
CA LEU A 8 -25.72 -14.13 23.12
C LEU A 8 -24.47 -13.45 22.52
N LEU A 9 -23.40 -13.30 23.30
CA LEU A 9 -22.13 -12.72 22.82
C LEU A 9 -21.45 -13.59 21.77
N LYS A 10 -21.53 -14.92 21.87
CA LYS A 10 -20.98 -15.84 20.88
C LYS A 10 -21.70 -15.80 19.54
N GLU A 11 -23.00 -15.53 19.55
CA GLU A 11 -23.81 -15.42 18.33
C GLU A 11 -23.68 -14.04 17.67
N LEU A 12 -23.43 -12.99 18.45
CA LEU A 12 -23.25 -11.63 17.97
C LEU A 12 -21.97 -11.45 17.15
N LEU A 13 -20.86 -12.04 17.58
CA LEU A 13 -19.54 -11.91 16.92
C LEU A 13 -19.54 -12.30 15.44
N PRO A 14 -20.09 -13.46 15.01
CA PRO A 14 -20.15 -13.82 13.60
C PRO A 14 -20.98 -12.82 12.77
N GLY A 15 -22.07 -12.32 13.33
CA GLY A 15 -22.91 -11.31 12.69
C GLY A 15 -22.18 -9.97 12.49
N LEU A 16 -21.44 -9.51 13.49
CA LEU A 16 -20.64 -8.30 13.39
C LEU A 16 -19.49 -8.45 12.41
N ASN A 17 -18.83 -9.61 12.35
CA ASN A 17 -17.78 -9.89 11.37
C ASN A 17 -18.33 -9.90 9.94
N ALA A 18 -19.49 -10.51 9.71
CA ALA A 18 -20.16 -10.48 8.41
C ALA A 18 -20.56 -9.04 8.02
N LEU A 19 -21.11 -8.28 8.96
CA LEU A 19 -21.46 -6.88 8.75
C LEU A 19 -20.22 -6.02 8.42
N PHE A 20 -19.12 -6.24 9.14
CA PHE A 20 -17.85 -5.56 8.85
C PHE A 20 -17.39 -5.85 7.43
N GLY A 21 -17.35 -7.11 7.00
CA GLY A 21 -16.92 -7.49 5.66
C GLY A 21 -17.80 -6.87 4.56
N LEU A 22 -19.11 -6.91 4.74
CA LEU A 22 -20.07 -6.29 3.82
C LEU A 22 -19.91 -4.77 3.74
N GLU A 23 -19.68 -4.11 4.87
CA GLU A 23 -19.51 -2.65 4.88
C GLU A 23 -18.15 -2.25 4.32
N TYR A 24 -17.09 -2.99 4.66
CA TYR A 24 -15.75 -2.75 4.13
C TYR A 24 -15.69 -2.89 2.60
N ALA A 25 -16.38 -3.90 2.05
CA ALA A 25 -16.44 -4.14 0.61
C ALA A 25 -17.18 -3.04 -0.18
N LYS A 26 -17.96 -2.17 0.48
CA LYS A 26 -18.61 -1.03 -0.19
C LYS A 26 -17.64 0.09 -0.56
N TYR A 27 -16.52 0.17 0.13
CA TYR A 27 -15.51 1.19 -0.13
C TYR A 27 -14.63 0.73 -1.29
N GLY A 28 -14.62 1.50 -2.38
CA GLY A 28 -13.79 1.22 -3.55
C GLY A 28 -12.31 1.24 -3.19
N GLU A 29 -11.55 0.37 -3.83
CA GLU A 29 -10.10 0.32 -3.68
C GLU A 29 -9.44 1.16 -4.79
N GLU A 30 -9.62 2.49 -4.72
CA GLU A 30 -9.11 3.46 -5.71
C GLU A 30 -7.60 3.36 -5.91
N HIS A 31 -6.87 2.96 -4.87
CA HIS A 31 -5.42 2.77 -4.97
C HIS A 31 -5.02 1.68 -5.99
N LYS A 32 -5.90 0.73 -6.32
CA LYS A 32 -5.64 -0.31 -7.33
C LYS A 32 -5.58 0.22 -8.76
N GLU A 33 -6.10 1.42 -9.01
CA GLU A 33 -5.98 2.06 -10.31
C GLU A 33 -4.56 2.61 -10.56
N ILE A 34 -3.80 2.84 -9.47
CA ILE A 34 -2.48 3.46 -9.52
C ILE A 34 -1.38 2.45 -9.15
N TYR A 35 -1.67 1.56 -8.20
CA TYR A 35 -0.70 0.61 -7.64
C TYR A 35 -1.08 -0.82 -7.98
N GLU A 36 -0.10 -1.60 -8.36
CA GLU A 36 -0.22 -3.05 -8.41
C GLU A 36 -0.29 -3.61 -6.98
N THR A 37 -1.12 -4.65 -6.80
CA THR A 37 -1.35 -5.24 -5.47
C THR A 37 -0.88 -6.68 -5.50
N GLU A 38 0.10 -7.01 -4.67
CA GLU A 38 0.61 -8.36 -4.50
C GLU A 38 0.36 -8.87 -3.09
N SER A 39 0.38 -10.19 -2.92
CA SER A 39 0.30 -10.82 -1.61
C SER A 39 1.71 -11.14 -1.10
N SER A 40 1.95 -10.92 0.20
CA SER A 40 3.21 -11.23 0.86
C SER A 40 2.98 -12.00 2.15
N GLU A 41 3.88 -12.93 2.45
CA GLU A 41 3.92 -13.70 3.70
C GLU A 41 5.08 -13.24 4.62
N ARG A 42 5.78 -12.16 4.22
CA ARG A 42 6.96 -11.65 4.93
C ARG A 42 6.64 -10.36 5.68
N SER A 43 7.54 -9.93 6.53
CA SER A 43 7.44 -8.63 7.23
C SER A 43 7.88 -7.44 6.37
N PHE A 44 8.62 -7.70 5.31
CA PHE A 44 9.08 -6.72 4.32
C PHE A 44 9.29 -7.40 2.98
N GLU A 45 9.25 -6.64 1.89
CA GLU A 45 9.67 -7.05 0.56
C GLU A 45 10.83 -6.17 0.07
N GLU A 46 11.69 -6.75 -0.74
CA GLU A 46 12.82 -6.06 -1.36
C GLU A 46 12.78 -6.25 -2.86
N GLU A 47 12.89 -5.16 -3.58
CA GLU A 47 13.02 -5.15 -5.03
C GLU A 47 14.36 -4.54 -5.43
N THR A 48 15.13 -5.30 -6.17
CA THR A 48 16.40 -4.82 -6.72
C THR A 48 16.19 -4.40 -8.17
N LYS A 49 16.51 -3.14 -8.47
CA LYS A 49 16.49 -2.65 -9.84
C LYS A 49 17.62 -3.25 -10.63
N LEU A 50 17.29 -3.89 -11.74
CA LEU A 50 18.24 -4.37 -12.72
C LEU A 50 18.47 -3.31 -13.81
N SER A 51 19.72 -3.11 -14.25
CA SER A 51 19.97 -2.34 -15.45
C SER A 51 19.41 -3.09 -16.66
N GLY A 52 18.90 -2.36 -17.65
CA GLY A 52 18.64 -2.95 -18.95
C GLY A 52 19.93 -3.35 -19.67
N PHE A 53 19.79 -3.95 -20.83
CA PHE A 53 20.89 -4.14 -21.77
C PHE A 53 21.08 -2.89 -22.63
N SER A 54 22.30 -2.68 -23.14
CA SER A 54 22.58 -1.65 -24.13
C SER A 54 21.85 -1.95 -25.46
N ALA A 55 21.85 -0.99 -26.38
CA ALA A 55 21.27 -1.21 -27.68
C ALA A 55 21.97 -2.38 -28.40
N ALA A 56 21.20 -3.35 -28.88
CA ALA A 56 21.75 -4.49 -29.59
C ALA A 56 22.49 -4.03 -30.86
N PRO A 57 23.78 -4.36 -31.02
CA PRO A 57 24.53 -3.99 -32.21
C PRO A 57 24.12 -4.79 -33.45
N VAL A 58 24.25 -4.21 -34.62
CA VAL A 58 24.06 -4.91 -35.89
C VAL A 58 25.18 -5.96 -36.05
N LYS A 59 24.77 -7.22 -36.21
CA LYS A 59 25.67 -8.34 -36.44
C LYS A 59 25.98 -8.47 -37.95
N ASN A 60 27.23 -8.36 -38.31
CA ASN A 60 27.68 -8.67 -39.67
C ASN A 60 27.83 -10.18 -39.86
N GLU A 61 27.71 -10.62 -41.09
CA GLU A 61 27.96 -12.02 -41.47
C GLU A 61 29.38 -12.44 -41.07
N GLY A 62 29.51 -13.60 -40.41
CA GLY A 62 30.79 -14.15 -39.94
C GLY A 62 31.32 -13.54 -38.62
N SER A 63 30.71 -12.47 -38.07
CA SER A 63 31.11 -11.94 -36.75
C SER A 63 30.48 -12.71 -35.57
N ALA A 64 31.16 -12.69 -34.43
CA ALA A 64 30.61 -13.25 -33.18
C ALA A 64 29.43 -12.40 -32.68
N ILE A 65 28.55 -13.03 -31.86
CA ILE A 65 27.50 -12.33 -31.15
C ILE A 65 28.12 -11.49 -30.03
N ALA A 66 27.68 -10.24 -29.86
CA ALA A 66 28.02 -9.44 -28.71
C ALA A 66 27.24 -9.90 -27.48
N TYR A 67 27.92 -9.99 -26.34
CA TYR A 67 27.32 -10.26 -25.05
C TYR A 67 27.32 -8.97 -24.23
N ASP A 68 26.19 -8.70 -23.58
CA ASP A 68 26.06 -7.59 -22.65
C ASP A 68 25.75 -8.16 -21.26
N ASN A 69 26.17 -7.45 -20.21
CA ASN A 69 25.97 -7.85 -18.83
C ASN A 69 25.00 -6.88 -18.16
N GLY A 70 23.87 -7.42 -17.69
CA GLY A 70 23.01 -6.67 -16.78
C GLY A 70 23.71 -6.45 -15.44
N GLN A 71 23.53 -5.29 -14.86
CA GLN A 71 24.06 -4.91 -13.55
C GLN A 71 22.91 -4.71 -12.58
N GLU A 72 23.11 -5.09 -11.30
CA GLU A 72 22.22 -4.73 -10.21
C GLU A 72 22.51 -3.29 -9.78
N ALA A 73 21.46 -2.52 -9.59
CA ALA A 73 21.52 -1.14 -9.13
C ALA A 73 21.20 -1.09 -7.61
N TRP A 74 20.25 -0.25 -7.27
CA TRP A 74 19.79 -0.10 -5.87
C TRP A 74 18.63 -1.03 -5.55
N THR A 75 18.48 -1.32 -4.26
CA THR A 75 17.40 -2.12 -3.71
C THR A 75 16.43 -1.22 -2.95
N ALA A 76 15.14 -1.31 -3.28
CA ALA A 76 14.09 -0.70 -2.51
C ALA A 76 13.52 -1.72 -1.52
N ARG A 77 13.32 -1.30 -0.26
CA ARG A 77 12.69 -2.12 0.79
C ARG A 77 11.34 -1.53 1.17
N TYR A 78 10.32 -2.37 1.13
CA TYR A 78 8.95 -2.05 1.52
C TYR A 78 8.63 -2.77 2.84
N ASN A 79 8.46 -2.00 3.90
CA ASN A 79 8.09 -2.54 5.20
C ASN A 79 6.57 -2.60 5.34
N HIS A 80 6.04 -3.74 5.78
CA HIS A 80 4.61 -3.90 6.02
C HIS A 80 4.20 -3.22 7.32
N GLU A 81 3.08 -2.53 7.30
CA GLU A 81 2.47 -1.90 8.47
C GLU A 81 1.12 -2.56 8.77
N THR A 82 0.85 -2.81 10.04
CA THR A 82 -0.43 -3.34 10.48
C THR A 82 -1.38 -2.22 10.83
N ILE A 83 -2.53 -2.17 10.17
CA ILE A 83 -3.62 -1.27 10.51
C ILE A 83 -4.61 -2.04 11.37
N ALA A 84 -4.77 -1.62 12.62
CA ALA A 84 -5.68 -2.26 13.56
C ALA A 84 -6.41 -1.21 14.39
N MET A 85 -7.68 -1.44 14.64
CA MET A 85 -8.54 -0.66 15.52
C MET A 85 -9.62 -1.58 16.10
N GLY A 86 -10.02 -1.32 17.32
CA GLY A 86 -11.11 -2.03 17.98
C GLY A 86 -12.01 -1.06 18.73
N PHE A 87 -13.19 -1.53 19.11
CA PHE A 87 -14.07 -0.84 20.04
C PHE A 87 -14.54 -1.81 21.13
N SER A 88 -14.90 -1.28 22.27
CA SER A 88 -15.48 -2.05 23.39
C SER A 88 -16.89 -1.56 23.67
N LEU A 89 -17.75 -2.48 24.09
CA LEU A 89 -19.08 -2.18 24.62
C LEU A 89 -19.04 -2.36 26.13
N THR A 90 -19.61 -1.42 26.87
CA THR A 90 -19.73 -1.52 28.32
C THR A 90 -20.78 -2.56 28.71
N GLU A 91 -20.63 -3.12 29.89
CA GLU A 91 -21.58 -4.10 30.45
C GLU A 91 -22.97 -3.47 30.65
N GLU A 92 -22.99 -2.19 31.06
CA GLU A 92 -24.23 -1.41 31.23
C GLU A 92 -24.99 -1.27 29.91
N ALA A 93 -24.30 -1.00 28.79
CA ALA A 93 -24.92 -0.90 27.47
C ALA A 93 -25.52 -2.27 27.02
N ILE A 94 -24.93 -3.37 27.46
CA ILE A 94 -25.44 -4.70 27.20
C ILE A 94 -26.67 -4.97 28.08
N GLU A 95 -26.70 -4.50 29.33
CA GLU A 95 -27.83 -4.63 30.27
C GLU A 95 -29.08 -3.86 29.81
N ASP A 96 -28.86 -2.66 29.27
CA ASP A 96 -29.91 -1.77 28.75
C ASP A 96 -30.44 -2.18 27.36
N ASN A 97 -30.03 -3.32 26.84
CA ASN A 97 -30.42 -3.86 25.52
C ASN A 97 -30.14 -2.94 24.32
N LEU A 98 -29.17 -2.02 24.45
CA LEU A 98 -28.79 -1.08 23.42
C LEU A 98 -27.67 -1.62 22.50
N TYR A 99 -27.15 -2.82 22.79
CA TYR A 99 -25.96 -3.37 22.15
C TYR A 99 -26.14 -3.67 20.66
N ASP A 100 -27.33 -4.07 20.20
CA ASP A 100 -27.57 -4.45 18.80
C ASP A 100 -27.40 -3.26 17.84
N SER A 101 -28.09 -2.17 18.08
CA SER A 101 -28.02 -0.99 17.24
C SER A 101 -26.68 -0.28 17.36
N LEU A 102 -26.10 -0.26 18.57
CA LEU A 102 -24.86 0.42 18.87
C LEU A 102 -23.66 -0.34 18.26
N SER A 103 -23.60 -1.66 18.45
CA SER A 103 -22.53 -2.49 17.88
C SER A 103 -22.52 -2.46 16.36
N ALA A 104 -23.70 -2.53 15.72
CA ALA A 104 -23.81 -2.43 14.27
C ALA A 104 -23.33 -1.06 13.75
N ARG A 105 -23.64 0.03 14.43
CA ARG A 105 -23.16 1.39 14.07
C ARG A 105 -21.65 1.52 14.21
N TYR A 106 -21.09 1.03 15.32
CA TYR A 106 -19.63 1.06 15.54
C TYR A 106 -18.88 0.14 14.58
N THR A 107 -19.43 -1.03 14.23
CA THR A 107 -18.83 -1.91 13.22
C THR A 107 -18.76 -1.25 11.87
N LYS A 108 -19.80 -0.54 11.42
CA LYS A 108 -19.78 0.23 10.18
C LYS A 108 -18.78 1.39 10.24
N ALA A 109 -18.70 2.09 11.37
CA ALA A 109 -17.74 3.18 11.56
C ALA A 109 -16.29 2.65 11.53
N LEU A 110 -16.04 1.47 12.13
CA LEU A 110 -14.76 0.80 12.12
C LEU A 110 -14.34 0.43 10.69
N ALA A 111 -15.23 -0.19 9.92
CA ALA A 111 -14.97 -0.56 8.53
C ALA A 111 -14.61 0.66 7.68
N ARG A 112 -15.37 1.77 7.82
CA ARG A 112 -15.06 3.04 7.16
C ARG A 112 -13.69 3.57 7.54
N SER A 113 -13.38 3.59 8.84
CA SER A 113 -12.10 4.12 9.34
C SER A 113 -10.91 3.34 8.81
N MET A 114 -10.99 2.00 8.75
CA MET A 114 -9.92 1.16 8.23
C MET A 114 -9.75 1.34 6.72
N ALA A 115 -10.83 1.38 5.95
CA ALA A 115 -10.79 1.67 4.52
C ALA A 115 -10.19 3.05 4.24
N TYR A 116 -10.61 4.08 4.98
CA TYR A 116 -10.07 5.43 4.87
C TYR A 116 -8.57 5.48 5.16
N THR A 117 -8.10 4.82 6.22
CA THR A 117 -6.67 4.79 6.55
C THR A 117 -5.85 4.16 5.43
N LYS A 118 -6.34 3.07 4.82
CA LYS A 118 -5.68 2.44 3.67
C LYS A 118 -5.55 3.40 2.49
N GLN A 119 -6.61 4.14 2.15
CA GLN A 119 -6.58 5.13 1.07
C GLN A 119 -5.63 6.30 1.37
N VAL A 120 -5.65 6.83 2.59
CA VAL A 120 -4.74 7.90 3.01
C VAL A 120 -3.28 7.46 2.93
N LYS A 121 -2.96 6.23 3.35
CA LYS A 121 -1.61 5.67 3.23
C LYS A 121 -1.17 5.54 1.77
N ALA A 122 -2.04 5.08 0.90
CA ALA A 122 -1.76 4.98 -0.53
C ALA A 122 -1.55 6.38 -1.16
N ALA A 123 -2.43 7.33 -0.87
CA ALA A 123 -2.30 8.70 -1.36
C ALA A 123 -1.04 9.42 -0.83
N ALA A 124 -0.58 9.07 0.38
CA ALA A 124 0.59 9.70 0.99
C ALA A 124 1.88 9.50 0.17
N VAL A 125 1.99 8.42 -0.58
CA VAL A 125 3.15 8.17 -1.47
C VAL A 125 3.26 9.25 -2.54
N LEU A 126 2.14 9.58 -3.19
CA LEU A 126 2.11 10.62 -4.23
C LEU A 126 2.19 12.02 -3.61
N ASN A 127 1.46 12.27 -2.53
CA ASN A 127 1.45 13.57 -1.85
C ASN A 127 2.85 13.97 -1.32
N ASN A 128 3.65 12.99 -0.92
CA ASN A 128 5.02 13.21 -0.47
C ASN A 128 6.05 12.98 -1.58
N GLY A 129 5.62 12.80 -2.81
CA GLY A 129 6.49 12.41 -3.93
C GLY A 129 7.60 13.40 -4.28
N PHE A 130 7.46 14.68 -3.91
CA PHE A 130 8.50 15.72 -4.08
C PHE A 130 9.37 15.92 -2.83
N SER A 131 9.03 15.29 -1.71
CA SER A 131 9.70 15.53 -0.43
C SER A 131 10.99 14.71 -0.30
N ALA A 132 12.10 15.38 -0.03
CA ALA A 132 13.40 14.74 0.23
C ALA A 132 13.42 13.87 1.51
N SER A 133 12.38 13.93 2.35
CA SER A 133 12.25 13.07 3.53
C SER A 133 11.65 11.69 3.19
N TYR A 134 11.11 11.51 1.98
CA TYR A 134 10.49 10.28 1.50
C TYR A 134 11.21 9.81 0.23
N THR A 135 12.32 9.12 0.42
CA THR A 135 13.19 8.67 -0.67
C THR A 135 12.92 7.21 -1.02
N GLY A 136 13.08 6.89 -2.30
CA GLY A 136 13.07 5.52 -2.81
C GLY A 136 14.39 4.79 -2.59
N GLY A 137 14.54 3.61 -3.21
CA GLY A 137 15.76 2.81 -3.13
C GLY A 137 17.01 3.48 -3.73
N ASP A 138 16.82 4.45 -4.62
CA ASP A 138 17.87 5.25 -5.25
C ASP A 138 18.28 6.49 -4.42
N GLY A 139 17.68 6.68 -3.25
CA GLY A 139 17.95 7.81 -2.37
C GLY A 139 17.29 9.13 -2.82
N GLN A 140 16.47 9.11 -3.87
CA GLN A 140 15.76 10.28 -4.38
C GLN A 140 14.25 10.20 -4.05
N PRO A 141 13.54 11.34 -3.93
CA PRO A 141 12.10 11.36 -3.85
C PRO A 141 11.46 10.81 -5.14
N LEU A 142 10.20 10.37 -5.05
CA LEU A 142 9.48 9.77 -6.18
C LEU A 142 9.54 10.63 -7.45
N PHE A 143 9.40 11.95 -7.31
CA PHE A 143 9.53 12.91 -8.39
C PHE A 143 10.82 13.74 -8.18
N SER A 144 11.86 13.44 -8.95
CA SER A 144 13.15 14.12 -8.86
C SER A 144 13.69 14.47 -10.25
N ALA A 145 14.45 15.56 -10.32
CA ALA A 145 15.19 15.92 -11.53
C ALA A 145 16.52 15.15 -11.66
N SER A 146 16.88 14.34 -10.64
CA SER A 146 18.22 13.76 -10.52
C SER A 146 18.23 12.31 -10.06
N HIS A 147 17.34 11.47 -10.62
CA HIS A 147 17.42 10.03 -10.39
C HIS A 147 18.72 9.45 -10.94
N PRO A 148 19.53 8.75 -10.15
CA PRO A 148 20.79 8.21 -10.61
C PRO A 148 20.57 7.11 -11.65
N LEU A 149 21.45 7.04 -12.65
CA LEU A 149 21.51 5.98 -13.63
C LEU A 149 22.63 5.00 -13.28
N VAL A 150 22.43 3.71 -13.57
CA VAL A 150 23.43 2.66 -13.33
C VAL A 150 24.69 2.91 -14.15
N SER A 151 24.55 3.46 -15.37
CA SER A 151 25.64 3.82 -16.26
C SER A 151 26.37 5.11 -15.88
N GLY A 152 25.97 5.76 -14.79
CA GLY A 152 26.44 7.10 -14.39
C GLY A 152 25.57 8.22 -14.96
N GLY A 153 25.60 9.37 -14.28
CA GLY A 153 24.71 10.50 -14.59
C GLY A 153 23.34 10.39 -13.91
N THR A 154 22.45 11.30 -14.28
CA THR A 154 21.10 11.40 -13.70
C THR A 154 20.03 11.56 -14.77
N ASN A 155 18.80 11.16 -14.45
CA ASN A 155 17.64 11.36 -15.30
C ASN A 155 16.52 12.04 -14.50
N SER A 156 15.74 12.90 -15.16
CA SER A 156 14.59 13.58 -14.59
C SER A 156 13.30 12.82 -14.95
N ASN A 157 12.42 12.63 -13.97
CA ASN A 157 11.04 12.19 -14.20
C ASN A 157 10.03 13.32 -13.92
N ARG A 158 10.50 14.57 -13.77
CA ARG A 158 9.65 15.76 -13.71
C ARG A 158 9.34 16.25 -15.11
N SER A 159 8.12 16.76 -15.34
CA SER A 159 7.82 17.49 -16.56
C SER A 159 8.57 18.82 -16.61
N GLU A 160 8.91 19.29 -17.81
CA GLU A 160 9.62 20.56 -18.00
C GLU A 160 8.83 21.78 -17.48
N GLU A 161 7.52 21.69 -17.43
CA GLU A 161 6.63 22.76 -16.92
C GLU A 161 6.86 23.06 -15.42
N HIS A 162 7.32 22.08 -14.63
CA HIS A 162 7.63 22.27 -13.21
C HIS A 162 9.08 22.70 -12.93
N THR A 163 9.93 22.79 -13.91
CA THR A 163 11.32 23.24 -13.73
C THR A 163 11.51 24.74 -13.88
N SER A 164 10.52 25.47 -14.36
CA SER A 164 10.60 26.91 -14.64
C SER A 164 10.04 27.83 -13.53
N GLU A 165 9.47 27.27 -12.45
CA GLU A 165 8.84 28.06 -11.36
C GLU A 165 9.54 27.97 -10.00
N LEU A 166 10.81 27.56 -9.95
CA LEU A 166 11.60 27.52 -8.71
C LEU A 166 12.80 28.47 -8.79
#